data_3acaead39f6e6964a72607a60fc7721e
#
_entry.id   3acaead39f6e6964a72607a60fc7721e
#
_cell.length_a   1.000
_cell.length_b   1.000
_cell.length_c   1.000
_cell.angle_alpha   90.00
_cell.angle_beta   90.00
_cell.angle_gamma   90.00
#
_symmetry.space_group_name_H-M   'P 1'
#
loop_
_entity.id
_entity.type
_entity.pdbx_description
1 polymer ?
#
loop_
_entity_poly.entity_id
_entity_poly.type
_entity_poly.pdbx_seq_one_letter_code
_entity_poly.pdbx_strand_id
1 'polypeptide(L)'
;HVEIFFDPQTHTDRGIKFDTVINGIYKALKKAEKEFGLSFKIIMCFLRHLDEELGFKILEQASLHKDKIFGVGLDSSEQGNPPSKFEKLFKKAEEKNFVTVAHAGEEGPPEYIWEALNLLNVKRVDHGVQCLNDDKLVKKLRDSQIPLTVCPLSNVKLQVFKKLEEHNLKKMLNEKLMVMVNSDDPAYFGGYLNQNLIETQAALNLSKEEVKTLLVNSFKSSFLNEEKKSKW
;
A
#
# COMPACT_ATOMS: atom_id res chain seq x y z
N HIS A 1 13.85 6.03 3.53
CA HIS A 1 12.72 5.52 4.32
C HIS A 1 11.97 4.46 3.53
N VAL A 2 11.54 3.40 4.20
CA VAL A 2 10.77 2.30 3.58
C VAL A 2 9.59 1.94 4.48
N GLU A 3 8.47 1.61 3.86
CA GLU A 3 7.27 1.08 4.52
C GLU A 3 6.97 -0.28 3.92
N ILE A 4 7.11 -1.32 4.74
CA ILE A 4 7.06 -2.71 4.30
C ILE A 4 5.77 -3.35 4.78
N PHE A 5 5.07 -4.01 3.86
CA PHE A 5 3.91 -4.83 4.13
C PHE A 5 4.32 -6.28 4.41
N PHE A 6 3.57 -6.97 5.24
CA PHE A 6 3.65 -8.41 5.39
C PHE A 6 2.30 -8.97 5.84
N ASP A 7 1.97 -10.16 5.37
CA ASP A 7 0.77 -10.91 5.71
C ASP A 7 1.15 -12.14 6.55
N PRO A 8 0.98 -12.10 7.87
CA PRO A 8 1.42 -13.18 8.75
C PRO A 8 0.63 -14.48 8.53
N GLN A 9 -0.61 -14.42 8.04
CA GLN A 9 -1.49 -15.56 7.86
C GLN A 9 -0.90 -16.60 6.90
N THR A 10 -0.23 -16.17 5.84
CA THR A 10 0.51 -17.04 4.91
C THR A 10 1.54 -17.92 5.64
N HIS A 11 2.12 -17.43 6.73
CA HIS A 11 3.11 -18.12 7.52
C HIS A 11 2.49 -18.93 8.65
N THR A 12 1.52 -18.36 9.37
CA THR A 12 0.89 -19.00 10.53
C THR A 12 0.12 -20.27 10.14
N ASP A 13 -0.51 -20.26 8.97
CA ASP A 13 -1.23 -21.43 8.42
C ASP A 13 -0.28 -22.62 8.13
N ARG A 14 1.01 -22.34 7.93
CA ARG A 14 2.06 -23.34 7.79
C ARG A 14 2.76 -23.70 9.11
N GLY A 15 2.20 -23.26 10.25
CA GLY A 15 2.71 -23.54 11.59
C GLY A 15 3.89 -22.67 12.03
N ILE A 16 4.23 -21.61 11.30
CA ILE A 16 5.26 -20.64 11.70
C ILE A 16 4.63 -19.62 12.65
N LYS A 17 5.20 -19.47 13.84
CA LYS A 17 4.66 -18.53 14.85
C LYS A 17 4.73 -17.07 14.34
N PHE A 18 3.72 -16.28 14.64
CA PHE A 18 3.67 -14.84 14.36
C PHE A 18 4.93 -14.11 14.85
N ASP A 19 5.38 -14.41 16.07
CA ASP A 19 6.59 -13.82 16.66
C ASP A 19 7.83 -14.10 15.83
N THR A 20 7.94 -15.29 15.23
CA THR A 20 9.08 -15.63 14.38
C THR A 20 9.12 -14.74 13.15
N VAL A 21 7.98 -14.52 12.51
CA VAL A 21 7.87 -13.70 11.30
C VAL A 21 8.22 -12.24 11.61
N ILE A 22 7.49 -11.63 12.56
CA ILE A 22 7.69 -10.19 12.86
C ILE A 22 9.09 -9.90 13.40
N ASN A 23 9.64 -10.77 14.26
CA ASN A 23 10.99 -10.58 14.79
C ASN A 23 12.07 -10.74 13.72
N GLY A 24 11.87 -11.65 12.74
CA GLY A 24 12.77 -11.82 11.61
C GLY A 24 12.83 -10.56 10.74
N ILE A 25 11.66 -10.05 10.32
CA ILE A 25 11.53 -8.83 9.51
C ILE A 25 12.12 -7.63 10.28
N TYR A 26 11.73 -7.43 11.53
CA TYR A 26 12.20 -6.33 12.35
C TYR A 26 13.72 -6.34 12.54
N LYS A 27 14.30 -7.52 12.80
CA LYS A 27 15.76 -7.68 12.93
C LYS A 27 16.50 -7.30 11.65
N ALA A 28 15.98 -7.70 10.49
CA ALA A 28 16.58 -7.35 9.19
C ALA A 28 16.52 -5.84 8.95
N LEU A 29 15.37 -5.20 9.22
CA LEU A 29 15.18 -3.76 9.07
C LEU A 29 16.04 -2.96 10.05
N LYS A 30 16.18 -3.40 11.30
CA LYS A 30 17.10 -2.78 12.27
C LYS A 30 18.57 -2.88 11.85
N LYS A 31 18.94 -3.98 11.20
CA LYS A 31 20.28 -4.12 10.61
C LYS A 31 20.46 -3.12 9.46
N ALA A 32 19.48 -3.00 8.56
CA ALA A 32 19.53 -2.03 7.46
C ALA A 32 19.54 -0.57 7.97
N GLU A 33 18.79 -0.27 9.01
CA GLU A 33 18.85 1.05 9.68
C GLU A 33 20.26 1.38 10.16
N LYS A 34 20.94 0.42 10.80
CA LYS A 34 22.30 0.60 11.30
C LYS A 34 23.34 0.71 10.19
N GLU A 35 23.24 -0.11 9.15
CA GLU A 35 24.25 -0.19 8.08
C GLU A 35 24.09 0.90 7.02
N PHE A 36 22.85 1.31 6.73
CA PHE A 36 22.54 2.19 5.61
C PHE A 36 21.84 3.50 6.03
N GLY A 37 21.58 3.72 7.32
CA GLY A 37 20.80 4.86 7.79
C GLY A 37 19.34 4.84 7.35
N LEU A 38 18.83 3.67 6.94
CA LEU A 38 17.46 3.48 6.44
C LEU A 38 16.46 3.52 7.60
N SER A 39 15.53 4.46 7.60
CA SER A 39 14.38 4.41 8.50
C SER A 39 13.25 3.57 7.91
N PHE A 40 12.40 2.98 8.76
CA PHE A 40 11.34 2.08 8.29
C PHE A 40 10.08 2.14 9.16
N LYS A 41 8.97 1.66 8.57
CA LYS A 41 7.75 1.26 9.25
C LYS A 41 7.30 -0.09 8.73
N ILE A 42 6.63 -0.86 9.59
CA ILE A 42 6.07 -2.16 9.22
C ILE A 42 4.54 -2.04 9.30
N ILE A 43 3.87 -2.48 8.24
CA ILE A 43 2.42 -2.53 8.13
C ILE A 43 2.03 -4.00 7.98
N MET A 44 1.23 -4.51 8.90
CA MET A 44 0.75 -5.88 8.85
C MET A 44 -0.57 -5.93 8.09
N CYS A 45 -0.65 -6.77 7.07
CA CYS A 45 -1.85 -6.89 6.26
C CYS A 45 -2.69 -8.12 6.65
N PHE A 46 -4.00 -7.99 6.47
CA PHE A 46 -4.96 -9.08 6.56
C PHE A 46 -5.26 -9.61 5.16
N LEU A 47 -5.21 -10.94 4.99
CA LEU A 47 -5.55 -11.60 3.73
C LEU A 47 -7.07 -11.55 3.50
N ARG A 48 -7.50 -10.75 2.54
CA ARG A 48 -8.93 -10.46 2.30
C ARG A 48 -9.75 -11.62 1.75
N HIS A 49 -9.09 -12.63 1.19
CA HIS A 49 -9.77 -13.84 0.75
C HIS A 49 -10.19 -14.76 1.92
N LEU A 50 -9.66 -14.51 3.12
CA LEU A 50 -10.04 -15.20 4.36
C LEU A 50 -11.20 -14.49 5.07
N ASP A 51 -11.80 -15.15 6.05
CA ASP A 51 -12.87 -14.58 6.84
C ASP A 51 -12.37 -13.51 7.84
N GLU A 52 -13.19 -12.48 8.07
CA GLU A 52 -12.89 -11.39 9.02
C GLU A 52 -12.51 -11.90 10.41
N GLU A 53 -13.17 -12.97 10.87
CA GLU A 53 -12.92 -13.58 12.18
C GLU A 53 -11.47 -14.06 12.37
N LEU A 54 -10.82 -14.52 11.31
CA LEU A 54 -9.39 -14.87 11.35
C LEU A 54 -8.53 -13.63 11.51
N GLY A 55 -8.95 -12.50 10.96
CA GLY A 55 -8.28 -11.21 11.09
C GLY A 55 -8.23 -10.73 12.55
N PHE A 56 -9.30 -10.93 13.33
CA PHE A 56 -9.28 -10.54 14.75
C PHE A 56 -8.20 -11.28 15.55
N LYS A 57 -8.00 -12.57 15.29
CA LYS A 57 -6.93 -13.35 15.96
C LYS A 57 -5.55 -12.80 15.64
N ILE A 58 -5.33 -12.41 14.38
CA ILE A 58 -4.08 -11.80 13.93
C ILE A 58 -3.90 -10.40 14.51
N LEU A 59 -4.97 -9.60 14.59
CA LEU A 59 -4.94 -8.26 15.20
C LEU A 59 -4.55 -8.32 16.69
N GLU A 60 -5.04 -9.32 17.44
CA GLU A 60 -4.62 -9.50 18.83
C GLU A 60 -3.11 -9.80 18.93
N GLN A 61 -2.58 -10.67 18.06
CA GLN A 61 -1.14 -10.93 18.01
C GLN A 61 -0.35 -9.67 17.65
N ALA A 62 -0.79 -8.93 16.62
CA ALA A 62 -0.16 -7.67 16.24
C ALA A 62 -0.14 -6.65 17.38
N SER A 63 -1.18 -6.64 18.21
CA SER A 63 -1.31 -5.73 19.36
C SER A 63 -0.22 -5.94 20.43
N LEU A 64 0.36 -7.14 20.50
CA LEU A 64 1.48 -7.44 21.38
C LEU A 64 2.83 -6.90 20.83
N HIS A 65 2.86 -6.49 19.58
CA HIS A 65 4.04 -6.01 18.86
C HIS A 65 3.91 -4.57 18.35
N LYS A 66 3.16 -3.72 19.06
CA LYS A 66 2.95 -2.32 18.68
C LYS A 66 4.24 -1.48 18.63
N ASP A 67 5.26 -1.93 19.32
CA ASP A 67 6.61 -1.37 19.25
C ASP A 67 7.28 -1.58 17.88
N LYS A 68 6.80 -2.56 17.09
CA LYS A 68 7.34 -2.95 15.77
C LYS A 68 6.37 -2.68 14.63
N ILE A 69 5.07 -2.90 14.85
CA ILE A 69 4.02 -2.77 13.84
C ILE A 69 3.37 -1.40 13.97
N PHE A 70 3.53 -0.59 12.93
CA PHE A 70 2.99 0.78 12.88
C PHE A 70 1.53 0.83 12.47
N GLY A 71 1.15 0.02 11.50
CA GLY A 71 -0.18 0.05 10.93
C GLY A 71 -0.65 -1.32 10.48
N VAL A 72 -1.91 -1.37 10.06
CA VAL A 72 -2.51 -2.56 9.45
C VAL A 72 -3.05 -2.24 8.07
N GLY A 73 -3.06 -3.25 7.21
CA GLY A 73 -3.52 -3.18 5.84
C GLY A 73 -4.49 -4.30 5.47
N LEU A 74 -5.04 -4.20 4.27
CA LEU A 74 -5.85 -5.24 3.63
C LEU A 74 -5.23 -5.54 2.28
N ASP A 75 -4.88 -6.80 1.99
CA ASP A 75 -4.23 -7.22 0.76
C ASP A 75 -4.80 -8.53 0.19
N SER A 76 -4.11 -9.12 -0.78
CA SER A 76 -4.50 -10.36 -1.46
C SER A 76 -5.64 -10.16 -2.47
N SER A 77 -6.24 -11.25 -2.97
CA SER A 77 -7.21 -11.27 -4.07
C SER A 77 -8.39 -10.32 -3.83
N GLU A 78 -8.47 -9.28 -4.63
CA GLU A 78 -9.47 -8.24 -4.49
C GLU A 78 -10.85 -8.65 -5.02
N GLN A 79 -10.87 -9.44 -6.09
CA GLN A 79 -12.10 -9.85 -6.73
C GLN A 79 -12.99 -10.71 -5.80
N GLY A 80 -14.24 -10.28 -5.59
CA GLY A 80 -15.18 -10.94 -4.70
C GLY A 80 -14.95 -10.75 -3.20
N ASN A 81 -13.92 -9.97 -2.82
CA ASN A 81 -13.58 -9.71 -1.44
C ASN A 81 -13.56 -8.20 -1.14
N PRO A 82 -14.74 -7.53 -1.08
CA PRO A 82 -14.84 -6.09 -0.87
C PRO A 82 -14.30 -5.66 0.49
N PRO A 83 -13.80 -4.41 0.62
CA PRO A 83 -13.38 -3.86 1.90
C PRO A 83 -14.46 -3.89 2.99
N SER A 84 -15.74 -3.74 2.63
CA SER A 84 -16.87 -3.82 3.55
C SER A 84 -16.92 -5.10 4.39
N LYS A 85 -16.35 -6.20 3.90
CA LYS A 85 -16.19 -7.46 4.62
C LYS A 85 -15.35 -7.31 5.91
N PHE A 86 -14.52 -6.27 6.03
CA PHE A 86 -13.54 -6.06 7.09
C PHE A 86 -13.81 -4.81 7.93
N GLU A 87 -15.00 -4.24 7.85
CA GLU A 87 -15.34 -2.98 8.54
C GLU A 87 -15.14 -3.07 10.06
N LYS A 88 -15.61 -4.15 10.69
CA LYS A 88 -15.49 -4.33 12.15
C LYS A 88 -14.05 -4.52 12.59
N LEU A 89 -13.26 -5.26 11.80
CA LEU A 89 -11.85 -5.51 12.07
C LEU A 89 -11.04 -4.22 12.00
N PHE A 90 -11.26 -3.39 10.97
CA PHE A 90 -10.55 -2.11 10.81
C PHE A 90 -10.95 -1.10 11.89
N LYS A 91 -12.24 -1.02 12.24
CA LYS A 91 -12.67 -0.24 13.39
C LYS A 91 -11.95 -0.66 14.67
N LYS A 92 -11.82 -1.99 14.91
CA LYS A 92 -11.08 -2.51 16.05
C LYS A 92 -9.60 -2.17 16.02
N ALA A 93 -9.00 -2.17 14.83
CA ALA A 93 -7.60 -1.78 14.65
C ALA A 93 -7.39 -0.28 14.97
N GLU A 94 -8.30 0.59 14.57
CA GLU A 94 -8.27 2.02 14.92
C GLU A 94 -8.43 2.24 16.44
N GLU A 95 -9.35 1.52 17.11
CA GLU A 95 -9.49 1.55 18.58
C GLU A 95 -8.18 1.17 19.28
N LYS A 96 -7.39 0.31 18.65
CA LYS A 96 -6.07 -0.07 19.12
C LYS A 96 -4.96 0.89 18.66
N ASN A 97 -5.29 2.01 18.01
CA ASN A 97 -4.38 3.04 17.49
C ASN A 97 -3.39 2.53 16.42
N PHE A 98 -3.80 1.62 15.55
CA PHE A 98 -3.08 1.32 14.33
C PHE A 98 -3.47 2.30 13.22
N VAL A 99 -2.51 2.70 12.40
CA VAL A 99 -2.80 3.37 11.13
C VAL A 99 -3.36 2.35 10.16
N THR A 100 -4.36 2.73 9.36
CA THR A 100 -5.05 1.85 8.43
C THR A 100 -4.71 2.19 6.98
N VAL A 101 -4.42 1.18 6.15
CA VAL A 101 -4.26 1.27 4.69
C VAL A 101 -5.00 0.10 4.04
N ALA A 102 -5.25 0.13 2.75
CA ALA A 102 -5.84 -1.00 2.05
C ALA A 102 -5.53 -0.99 0.56
N HIS A 103 -5.29 -2.16 -0.01
CA HIS A 103 -5.37 -2.38 -1.45
C HIS A 103 -6.83 -2.22 -1.87
N ALA A 104 -7.10 -1.32 -2.80
CA ALA A 104 -8.43 -1.12 -3.33
C ALA A 104 -8.38 -0.51 -4.73
N GLY A 105 -9.18 -1.05 -5.65
CA GLY A 105 -9.21 -0.58 -7.02
C GLY A 105 -7.93 -0.88 -7.80
N GLU A 106 -7.31 -2.02 -7.56
CA GLU A 106 -6.32 -2.63 -8.44
C GLU A 106 -7.04 -3.48 -9.48
N GLU A 107 -7.60 -4.61 -9.06
CA GLU A 107 -8.44 -5.51 -9.85
C GLU A 107 -9.93 -5.25 -9.65
N GLY A 108 -10.30 -4.76 -8.46
CA GLY A 108 -11.67 -4.47 -8.06
C GLY A 108 -12.16 -3.12 -8.58
N PRO A 109 -13.49 -2.90 -8.55
CA PRO A 109 -14.12 -1.69 -9.07
C PRO A 109 -13.86 -0.46 -8.19
N PRO A 110 -14.16 0.79 -8.69
CA PRO A 110 -14.03 2.03 -7.91
C PRO A 110 -14.77 2.02 -6.57
N GLU A 111 -15.86 1.26 -6.48
CA GLU A 111 -16.64 1.08 -5.25
C GLU A 111 -15.79 0.56 -4.10
N TYR A 112 -14.77 -0.30 -4.37
CA TYR A 112 -13.88 -0.80 -3.35
C TYR A 112 -12.97 0.30 -2.78
N ILE A 113 -12.62 1.29 -3.59
CA ILE A 113 -11.90 2.48 -3.09
C ILE A 113 -12.83 3.29 -2.18
N TRP A 114 -14.10 3.50 -2.57
CA TRP A 114 -15.08 4.16 -1.73
C TRP A 114 -15.28 3.44 -0.38
N GLU A 115 -15.38 2.11 -0.40
CA GLU A 115 -15.51 1.32 0.82
C GLU A 115 -14.27 1.44 1.70
N ALA A 116 -13.07 1.34 1.13
CA ALA A 116 -11.82 1.52 1.87
C ALA A 116 -11.74 2.89 2.56
N LEU A 117 -12.16 3.95 1.87
CA LEU A 117 -12.18 5.31 2.42
C LEU A 117 -13.25 5.51 3.49
N ASN A 118 -14.47 5.03 3.25
CA ASN A 118 -15.64 5.37 4.07
C ASN A 118 -15.88 4.39 5.22
N LEU A 119 -15.55 3.10 5.03
CA LEU A 119 -15.79 2.04 6.00
C LEU A 119 -14.53 1.65 6.77
N LEU A 120 -13.39 1.59 6.08
CA LEU A 120 -12.11 1.23 6.71
C LEU A 120 -11.31 2.45 7.17
N ASN A 121 -11.75 3.66 6.82
CA ASN A 121 -11.12 4.94 7.19
C ASN A 121 -9.62 4.98 6.89
N VAL A 122 -9.23 4.39 5.75
CA VAL A 122 -7.81 4.27 5.40
C VAL A 122 -7.15 5.63 5.16
N LYS A 123 -5.88 5.74 5.54
CA LYS A 123 -5.06 6.96 5.37
C LYS A 123 -4.34 6.97 4.03
N ARG A 124 -4.27 5.82 3.37
CA ARG A 124 -3.67 5.63 2.05
C ARG A 124 -4.35 4.44 1.38
N VAL A 125 -4.60 4.54 0.09
CA VAL A 125 -5.09 3.44 -0.74
C VAL A 125 -3.90 2.88 -1.52
N ASP A 126 -3.72 1.57 -1.45
CA ASP A 126 -2.70 0.92 -2.25
C ASP A 126 -3.27 0.58 -3.63
N HIS A 127 -2.49 0.81 -4.67
CA HIS A 127 -2.83 0.83 -6.09
C HIS A 127 -3.82 1.95 -6.49
N GLY A 128 -5.11 1.75 -6.37
CA GLY A 128 -6.17 2.73 -6.67
C GLY A 128 -6.32 3.05 -8.16
N VAL A 129 -5.78 2.25 -9.07
CA VAL A 129 -5.71 2.54 -10.52
C VAL A 129 -7.08 2.57 -11.19
N GLN A 130 -8.09 1.90 -10.62
CA GLN A 130 -9.46 1.93 -11.13
C GLN A 130 -10.23 3.20 -10.77
N CYS A 131 -9.66 4.11 -10.00
CA CYS A 131 -10.34 5.36 -9.58
C CYS A 131 -10.79 6.22 -10.77
N LEU A 132 -10.10 6.16 -11.91
CA LEU A 132 -10.43 6.93 -13.11
C LEU A 132 -11.74 6.51 -13.78
N ASN A 133 -12.36 5.42 -13.34
CA ASN A 133 -13.66 4.96 -13.82
C ASN A 133 -14.85 5.61 -13.06
N ASP A 134 -14.56 6.51 -12.10
CA ASP A 134 -15.58 7.28 -11.36
C ASP A 134 -15.10 8.73 -11.14
N ASP A 135 -15.70 9.68 -11.85
CA ASP A 135 -15.34 11.10 -11.77
C ASP A 135 -15.54 11.70 -10.36
N LYS A 136 -16.54 11.20 -9.60
CA LYS A 136 -16.78 11.65 -8.23
C LYS A 136 -15.67 11.17 -7.31
N LEU A 137 -15.19 9.95 -7.52
CA LEU A 137 -14.04 9.41 -6.79
C LEU A 137 -12.77 10.18 -7.12
N VAL A 138 -12.50 10.44 -8.40
CA VAL A 138 -11.37 11.29 -8.84
C VAL A 138 -11.42 12.65 -8.14
N LYS A 139 -12.59 13.30 -8.16
CA LYS A 139 -12.77 14.57 -7.46
C LYS A 139 -12.49 14.44 -5.96
N LYS A 140 -13.02 13.42 -5.30
CA LYS A 140 -12.80 13.16 -3.87
C LYS A 140 -11.32 12.97 -3.55
N LEU A 141 -10.62 12.11 -4.30
CA LEU A 141 -9.19 11.82 -4.11
C LEU A 141 -8.33 13.07 -4.34
N ARG A 142 -8.63 13.85 -5.39
CA ARG A 142 -7.96 15.10 -5.67
C ARG A 142 -8.14 16.13 -4.56
N ASP A 143 -9.38 16.37 -4.12
CA ASP A 143 -9.69 17.39 -3.12
C ASP A 143 -9.13 17.05 -1.74
N SER A 144 -9.11 15.78 -1.37
CA SER A 144 -8.59 15.28 -0.08
C SER A 144 -7.12 14.89 -0.11
N GLN A 145 -6.49 14.84 -1.30
CA GLN A 145 -5.09 14.44 -1.49
C GLN A 145 -4.74 13.11 -0.78
N ILE A 146 -5.67 12.15 -0.83
CA ILE A 146 -5.41 10.80 -0.32
C ILE A 146 -4.36 10.13 -1.20
N PRO A 147 -3.27 9.59 -0.60
CA PRO A 147 -2.20 8.97 -1.36
C PRO A 147 -2.60 7.65 -2.01
N LEU A 148 -2.08 7.42 -3.23
CA LEU A 148 -2.24 6.18 -3.99
C LEU A 148 -0.86 5.58 -4.30
N THR A 149 -0.58 4.36 -3.79
CA THR A 149 0.69 3.67 -4.03
C THR A 149 0.63 2.81 -5.28
N VAL A 150 0.87 3.40 -6.43
CA VAL A 150 0.76 2.73 -7.72
C VAL A 150 1.99 1.86 -7.99
N CYS A 151 1.77 0.61 -8.44
CA CYS A 151 2.80 -0.39 -8.70
C CYS A 151 2.78 -0.84 -10.18
N PRO A 152 3.37 -0.06 -11.10
CA PRO A 152 3.14 -0.25 -12.53
C PRO A 152 3.54 -1.61 -13.08
N LEU A 153 4.71 -2.15 -12.67
CA LEU A 153 5.17 -3.45 -13.16
C LEU A 153 4.31 -4.59 -12.60
N SER A 154 3.90 -4.51 -11.33
CA SER A 154 2.96 -5.45 -10.72
C SER A 154 1.61 -5.44 -11.45
N ASN A 155 1.04 -4.26 -11.70
CA ASN A 155 -0.25 -4.12 -12.39
C ASN A 155 -0.22 -4.74 -13.81
N VAL A 156 0.92 -4.68 -14.50
CA VAL A 156 1.09 -5.37 -15.80
C VAL A 156 1.21 -6.89 -15.60
N LYS A 157 1.96 -7.35 -14.60
CA LYS A 157 2.11 -8.79 -14.32
C LYS A 157 0.78 -9.44 -13.92
N LEU A 158 -0.05 -8.73 -13.16
CA LEU A 158 -1.40 -9.15 -12.77
C LEU A 158 -2.44 -8.96 -13.89
N GLN A 159 -2.02 -8.47 -15.07
CA GLN A 159 -2.89 -8.24 -16.23
C GLN A 159 -4.00 -7.20 -15.97
N VAL A 160 -3.82 -6.32 -15.00
CA VAL A 160 -4.66 -5.13 -14.83
C VAL A 160 -4.51 -4.21 -16.04
N PHE A 161 -3.30 -4.11 -16.57
CA PHE A 161 -2.97 -3.52 -17.86
C PHE A 161 -2.23 -4.55 -18.72
N LYS A 162 -2.53 -4.61 -20.02
CA LYS A 162 -1.88 -5.56 -20.93
C LYS A 162 -0.39 -5.28 -21.11
N LYS A 163 -0.02 -4.01 -21.10
CA LYS A 163 1.35 -3.51 -21.24
C LYS A 163 1.53 -2.17 -20.56
N LEU A 164 2.75 -1.81 -20.24
CA LEU A 164 3.08 -0.63 -19.45
C LEU A 164 2.70 0.69 -20.14
N GLU A 165 2.72 0.74 -21.48
CA GLU A 165 2.31 1.90 -22.26
C GLU A 165 0.82 2.23 -22.14
N GLU A 166 0.01 1.26 -21.73
CA GLU A 166 -1.43 1.43 -21.50
C GLU A 166 -1.77 1.83 -20.05
N HIS A 167 -0.77 1.83 -19.17
CA HIS A 167 -0.97 2.14 -17.76
C HIS A 167 -1.42 3.59 -17.56
N ASN A 168 -2.39 3.79 -16.68
CA ASN A 168 -3.09 5.07 -16.52
C ASN A 168 -2.43 6.08 -15.56
N LEU A 169 -1.23 5.78 -15.02
CA LEU A 169 -0.52 6.63 -14.06
C LEU A 169 -0.37 8.09 -14.53
N LYS A 170 -0.03 8.30 -15.82
CA LYS A 170 0.09 9.66 -16.36
C LYS A 170 -1.24 10.42 -16.34
N LYS A 171 -2.36 9.73 -16.58
CA LYS A 171 -3.70 10.32 -16.47
C LYS A 171 -4.00 10.70 -15.02
N MET A 172 -3.66 9.82 -14.06
CA MET A 172 -3.83 10.10 -12.63
C MET A 172 -3.01 11.34 -12.20
N LEU A 173 -1.78 11.50 -12.69
CA LEU A 173 -0.98 12.72 -12.47
C LEU A 173 -1.63 13.97 -13.04
N ASN A 174 -2.16 13.89 -14.26
CA ASN A 174 -2.85 15.02 -14.92
C ASN A 174 -4.11 15.44 -14.15
N GLU A 175 -4.80 14.48 -13.52
CA GLU A 175 -5.92 14.72 -12.60
C GLU A 175 -5.47 15.28 -11.24
N LYS A 176 -4.17 15.53 -11.04
CA LYS A 176 -3.58 16.03 -9.79
C LYS A 176 -3.83 15.15 -8.57
N LEU A 177 -3.95 13.85 -8.79
CA LEU A 177 -4.03 12.87 -7.71
C LEU A 177 -2.67 12.73 -7.02
N MET A 178 -2.68 12.42 -5.71
CA MET A 178 -1.48 12.18 -4.92
C MET A 178 -0.96 10.77 -5.19
N VAL A 179 -0.45 10.54 -6.41
CA VAL A 179 0.10 9.24 -6.83
C VAL A 179 1.61 9.18 -6.66
N MET A 180 2.11 7.99 -6.37
CA MET A 180 3.54 7.68 -6.33
C MET A 180 3.80 6.32 -6.97
N VAL A 181 5.05 6.03 -7.32
CA VAL A 181 5.48 4.73 -7.85
C VAL A 181 6.09 3.89 -6.74
N ASN A 182 5.68 2.64 -6.67
CA ASN A 182 6.16 1.65 -5.72
C ASN A 182 6.52 0.34 -6.44
N SER A 183 7.24 -0.54 -5.77
CA SER A 183 7.74 -1.78 -6.38
C SER A 183 6.82 -2.97 -6.18
N ASP A 184 5.88 -2.89 -5.23
CA ASP A 184 5.14 -4.07 -4.77
C ASP A 184 6.10 -5.16 -4.29
N ASP A 185 5.91 -6.41 -4.71
CA ASP A 185 6.76 -7.56 -4.42
C ASP A 185 7.84 -7.78 -5.50
N PRO A 186 9.03 -7.16 -5.39
CA PRO A 186 10.05 -7.25 -6.45
C PRO A 186 10.49 -8.67 -6.76
N ALA A 187 10.48 -9.55 -5.76
CA ALA A 187 10.87 -10.94 -5.94
C ALA A 187 9.82 -11.75 -6.73
N TYR A 188 8.57 -11.32 -6.70
CA TYR A 188 7.44 -11.99 -7.36
C TYR A 188 7.14 -11.37 -8.72
N PHE A 189 6.98 -10.05 -8.78
CA PHE A 189 6.59 -9.33 -10.00
C PHE A 189 7.80 -8.88 -10.85
N GLY A 190 9.00 -8.87 -10.26
CA GLY A 190 10.20 -8.32 -10.87
C GLY A 190 10.27 -6.79 -10.74
N GLY A 191 11.49 -6.25 -10.78
CA GLY A 191 11.72 -4.81 -10.75
C GLY A 191 11.63 -4.16 -9.37
N TYR A 192 12.78 -3.72 -8.87
CA TYR A 192 12.83 -2.84 -7.69
C TYR A 192 12.36 -1.43 -8.05
N LEU A 193 12.30 -0.52 -7.07
CA LEU A 193 11.75 0.82 -7.21
C LEU A 193 12.35 1.61 -8.38
N ASN A 194 13.68 1.60 -8.53
CA ASN A 194 14.34 2.32 -9.62
C ASN A 194 13.93 1.78 -11.00
N GLN A 195 13.79 0.46 -11.12
CA GLN A 195 13.36 -0.16 -12.37
C GLN A 195 11.91 0.23 -12.69
N ASN A 196 11.00 0.17 -11.68
CA ASN A 196 9.62 0.65 -11.85
C ASN A 196 9.59 2.10 -12.35
N LEU A 197 10.40 2.99 -11.78
CA LEU A 197 10.47 4.40 -12.20
C LEU A 197 10.99 4.56 -13.63
N ILE A 198 12.10 3.89 -13.96
CA ILE A 198 12.76 4.01 -15.28
C ILE A 198 11.87 3.45 -16.39
N GLU A 199 11.34 2.24 -16.21
CA GLU A 199 10.49 1.61 -17.22
C GLU A 199 9.17 2.36 -17.39
N THR A 200 8.55 2.81 -16.29
CA THR A 200 7.31 3.60 -16.35
C THR A 200 7.54 4.97 -17.00
N GLN A 201 8.67 5.63 -16.70
CA GLN A 201 9.04 6.88 -17.39
C GLN A 201 9.13 6.68 -18.89
N ALA A 202 9.85 5.64 -19.32
CA ALA A 202 10.04 5.35 -20.74
C ALA A 202 8.72 5.00 -21.44
N ALA A 203 7.93 4.09 -20.86
CA ALA A 203 6.68 3.61 -21.44
C ALA A 203 5.61 4.69 -21.56
N LEU A 204 5.47 5.53 -20.53
CA LEU A 204 4.46 6.60 -20.48
C LEU A 204 4.98 7.95 -21.00
N ASN A 205 6.24 8.01 -21.45
CA ASN A 205 6.92 9.25 -21.85
C ASN A 205 6.72 10.37 -20.81
N LEU A 206 7.10 10.05 -19.54
CA LEU A 206 7.01 11.02 -18.46
C LEU A 206 8.16 12.01 -18.54
N SER A 207 7.85 13.28 -18.40
CA SER A 207 8.85 14.35 -18.28
C SER A 207 9.61 14.26 -16.95
N LYS A 208 10.75 14.93 -16.86
CA LYS A 208 11.51 15.02 -15.60
C LYS A 208 10.69 15.60 -14.45
N GLU A 209 9.83 16.59 -14.73
CA GLU A 209 8.98 17.22 -13.72
C GLU A 209 7.86 16.28 -13.25
N GLU A 210 7.30 15.44 -14.13
CA GLU A 210 6.32 14.42 -13.74
C GLU A 210 6.99 13.36 -12.84
N VAL A 211 8.18 12.87 -13.18
CA VAL A 211 8.95 11.94 -12.34
C VAL A 211 9.29 12.59 -10.99
N LYS A 212 9.75 13.85 -11.00
CA LYS A 212 10.00 14.60 -9.76
C LYS A 212 8.75 14.71 -8.90
N THR A 213 7.58 14.94 -9.51
CA THR A 213 6.31 14.99 -8.79
C THR A 213 6.00 13.66 -8.10
N LEU A 214 6.17 12.52 -8.81
CA LEU A 214 6.00 11.18 -8.23
C LEU A 214 6.93 10.95 -7.02
N LEU A 215 8.19 11.36 -7.13
CA LEU A 215 9.16 11.25 -6.04
C LEU A 215 8.80 12.15 -4.85
N VAL A 216 8.42 13.40 -5.09
CA VAL A 216 7.96 14.32 -4.03
C VAL A 216 6.70 13.78 -3.34
N ASN A 217 5.77 13.22 -4.11
CA ASN A 217 4.58 12.61 -3.56
C ASN A 217 4.93 11.43 -2.64
N SER A 218 5.93 10.60 -2.97
CA SER A 218 6.31 9.47 -2.11
C SER A 218 6.81 9.93 -0.73
N PHE A 219 7.57 11.05 -0.67
CA PHE A 219 7.97 11.65 0.61
C PHE A 219 6.79 12.21 1.38
N LYS A 220 5.92 13.00 0.73
CA LYS A 220 4.73 13.59 1.36
C LYS A 220 3.79 12.54 1.90
N SER A 221 3.61 11.45 1.18
CA SER A 221 2.68 10.36 1.50
C SER A 221 3.22 9.35 2.51
N SER A 222 4.52 9.42 2.85
CA SER A 222 5.10 8.55 3.85
C SER A 222 4.51 8.84 5.24
N PHE A 223 4.50 7.84 6.10
CA PHE A 223 4.09 7.98 7.50
C PHE A 223 5.22 8.50 8.40
N LEU A 224 6.22 9.17 7.83
CA LEU A 224 7.18 9.95 8.60
C LEU A 224 6.47 11.13 9.27
N ASN A 225 6.99 11.55 10.42
CA ASN A 225 6.52 12.80 11.04
C ASN A 225 6.99 14.02 10.22
N GLU A 226 6.31 15.14 10.36
CA GLU A 226 6.58 16.35 9.57
C GLU A 226 7.98 16.91 9.77
N GLU A 227 8.56 16.78 10.97
CA GLU A 227 9.96 17.18 11.23
C GLU A 227 10.95 16.38 10.35
N LYS A 228 10.71 15.08 10.18
CA LYS A 228 11.56 14.26 9.30
C LYS A 228 11.31 14.56 7.82
N LYS A 229 10.05 14.79 7.42
CA LYS A 229 9.72 15.16 6.03
C LYS A 229 10.34 16.50 5.63
N SER A 230 10.43 17.47 6.53
CA SER A 230 10.99 18.79 6.25
C SER A 230 12.53 18.79 6.03
N LYS A 231 13.21 17.70 6.34
CA LYS A 231 14.66 17.56 6.14
C LYS A 231 15.02 17.08 4.72
N TRP A 232 14.02 16.76 3.89
CA TRP A 232 14.18 16.31 2.50
C TRP A 232 13.55 17.28 1.52
#